data_42cd325b2abbf64cfbc92b024bd694c6
#
_entry.id   42cd325b2abbf64cfbc92b024bd694c6
#
_cell.length_a   1.000
_cell.length_b   1.000
_cell.length_c   1.000
_cell.angle_alpha   90.00
_cell.angle_beta   90.00
_cell.angle_gamma   90.00
#
_symmetry.space_group_name_H-M   'P 1'
#
loop_
_entity.id
_entity.type
_entity.pdbx_description
1 polymer ?
#
loop_
_entity_poly.entity_id
_entity_poly.type
_entity_poly.pdbx_seq_one_letter_code
_entity_poly.pdbx_strand_id
1 'polypeptide(L)'
;MSMISRETGITHARYLDNIDIRSPDQFRKRGCFLMSGGTENTVGKRIRQKRKELGLSQEELAERMNVTAALISNHENDKVDIKTSVMRELAGILGTSVAYLMDGAPEIDSDIMNLIRIYITLGKPNVRKVALEQMRILNGI
;
A
#
# COMPACT_ATOMS: atom_id res chain seq x y z
N MET A 1 -43.62 18.00 -10.30
CA MET A 1 -42.57 18.77 -9.59
C MET A 1 -41.29 17.98 -9.65
N SER A 2 -40.44 18.36 -10.49
CA SER A 2 -39.17 17.68 -10.71
C SER A 2 -38.11 18.22 -9.74
N MET A 3 -37.67 17.38 -8.83
CA MET A 3 -36.47 17.61 -8.05
C MET A 3 -35.28 17.28 -8.94
N ILE A 4 -34.61 18.31 -9.44
CA ILE A 4 -33.34 18.17 -10.18
C ILE A 4 -32.24 17.94 -9.16
N SER A 5 -31.82 16.70 -9.02
CA SER A 5 -30.58 16.35 -8.35
C SER A 5 -29.43 16.97 -9.16
N ARG A 6 -28.78 17.96 -8.61
CA ARG A 6 -27.53 18.48 -9.16
C ARG A 6 -26.46 17.44 -8.98
N GLU A 7 -26.22 16.70 -10.03
CA GLU A 7 -25.02 15.88 -10.16
C GLU A 7 -23.81 16.80 -10.07
N THR A 8 -23.02 16.61 -9.03
CA THR A 8 -21.65 17.11 -8.95
C THR A 8 -20.79 16.27 -9.88
N GLY A 9 -20.96 16.52 -11.17
CA GLY A 9 -20.17 15.92 -12.23
C GLY A 9 -18.74 16.45 -12.20
N ILE A 10 -17.90 15.93 -11.31
CA ILE A 10 -16.47 15.99 -11.48
C ILE A 10 -16.13 14.88 -12.46
N THR A 11 -16.23 15.17 -13.72
CA THR A 11 -15.88 14.24 -14.78
C THR A 11 -14.38 13.90 -14.66
N HIS A 12 -14.10 12.62 -14.64
CA HIS A 12 -12.75 12.01 -14.60
C HIS A 12 -11.80 12.60 -15.67
N ALA A 13 -12.34 13.15 -16.75
CA ALA A 13 -11.61 13.84 -17.81
C ALA A 13 -10.88 15.11 -17.33
N ARG A 14 -11.44 15.89 -16.41
CA ARG A 14 -10.78 17.09 -15.89
C ARG A 14 -9.62 16.78 -14.94
N TYR A 15 -9.57 15.56 -14.42
CA TYR A 15 -8.47 15.15 -13.54
C TYR A 15 -7.19 14.82 -14.32
N LEU A 16 -7.31 14.35 -15.56
CA LEU A 16 -6.19 13.98 -16.41
C LEU A 16 -5.55 15.18 -17.14
N ASP A 17 -6.33 16.25 -17.38
CA ASP A 17 -5.86 17.43 -18.12
C ASP A 17 -4.89 18.32 -17.32
N ASN A 18 -4.76 18.09 -15.99
CA ASN A 18 -3.90 18.86 -15.11
C ASN A 18 -2.65 18.09 -14.64
N ILE A 19 -2.36 16.94 -15.23
CA ILE A 19 -1.15 16.19 -14.91
C ILE A 19 -0.05 16.62 -15.89
N ASP A 20 0.80 17.55 -15.48
CA ASP A 20 2.04 17.84 -16.19
C ASP A 20 3.04 16.69 -15.96
N ILE A 21 3.10 15.79 -16.94
CA ILE A 21 3.95 14.58 -16.93
C ILE A 21 5.45 14.96 -17.01
N ARG A 22 5.78 16.24 -17.16
CA ARG A 22 7.16 16.71 -17.38
C ARG A 22 7.94 16.98 -16.10
N SER A 23 7.30 16.88 -14.94
CA SER A 23 7.95 17.20 -13.67
C SER A 23 8.01 15.97 -12.75
N PRO A 24 9.18 15.30 -12.64
CA PRO A 24 9.37 14.14 -11.76
C PRO A 24 9.04 14.43 -10.29
N ASP A 25 9.19 15.68 -9.85
CA ASP A 25 8.97 16.10 -8.46
C ASP A 25 7.49 16.12 -8.06
N GLN A 26 6.57 16.26 -9.01
CA GLN A 26 5.14 16.25 -8.74
C GLN A 26 4.63 14.83 -8.45
N PHE A 27 5.24 13.80 -9.03
CA PHE A 27 4.91 12.41 -8.74
C PHE A 27 5.29 12.01 -7.31
N ARG A 28 6.41 12.50 -6.80
CA ARG A 28 6.86 12.27 -5.42
C ARG A 28 5.93 12.90 -4.38
N LYS A 29 5.43 14.11 -4.64
CA LYS A 29 4.56 14.84 -3.69
C LYS A 29 3.11 14.32 -3.67
N ARG A 30 2.59 13.79 -4.78
CA ARG A 30 1.20 13.32 -4.89
C ARG A 30 1.02 11.84 -4.51
N GLY A 31 2.03 10.99 -4.72
CA GLY A 31 2.01 9.60 -4.28
C GLY A 31 1.93 9.45 -2.76
N CYS A 32 2.50 10.40 -2.01
CA CYS A 32 2.39 10.44 -0.55
C CYS A 32 1.04 10.98 -0.04
N PHE A 33 0.29 11.74 -0.84
CA PHE A 33 -0.92 12.43 -0.38
C PHE A 33 -2.18 11.55 -0.41
N LEU A 34 -2.24 10.54 -1.28
CA LEU A 34 -3.41 9.66 -1.40
C LEU A 34 -3.45 8.53 -0.35
N MET A 35 -2.36 8.34 0.43
CA MET A 35 -2.28 7.32 1.48
C MET A 35 -1.96 7.87 2.88
N SER A 36 -1.85 9.18 3.07
CA SER A 36 -1.62 9.72 4.40
C SER A 36 -2.84 10.49 4.91
N GLY A 37 -3.69 9.78 5.60
CA GLY A 37 -4.33 10.35 6.76
C GLY A 37 -3.20 10.70 7.74
N GLY A 38 -2.90 11.98 7.87
CA GLY A 38 -1.91 12.67 8.66
C GLY A 38 -1.06 11.90 9.68
N THR A 39 0.19 12.26 9.71
CA THR A 39 1.31 11.89 10.57
C THR A 39 2.29 10.92 9.92
N GLU A 40 3.55 11.37 9.86
CA GLU A 40 4.75 10.66 9.42
C GLU A 40 4.63 9.14 9.58
N ASN A 41 4.36 8.44 8.47
CA ASN A 41 4.22 6.99 8.48
C ASN A 41 5.60 6.34 8.36
N THR A 42 6.34 6.37 9.47
CA THR A 42 7.69 5.82 9.55
C THR A 42 7.69 4.30 9.61
N VAL A 43 8.85 3.69 9.35
CA VAL A 43 9.06 2.24 9.44
C VAL A 43 8.63 1.71 10.81
N GLY A 44 9.07 2.35 11.89
CA GLY A 44 8.73 1.96 13.26
C GLY A 44 7.22 2.00 13.53
N LYS A 45 6.54 3.02 13.03
CA LYS A 45 5.08 3.13 13.19
C LYS A 45 4.34 2.03 12.44
N ARG A 46 4.80 1.62 11.24
CA ARG A 46 4.22 0.50 10.49
C ARG A 46 4.44 -0.83 11.20
N ILE A 47 5.63 -1.05 11.76
CA ILE A 47 5.91 -2.23 12.60
C ILE A 47 4.95 -2.28 13.78
N ARG A 48 4.82 -1.17 14.52
CA ARG A 48 3.91 -1.06 15.67
C ARG A 48 2.45 -1.28 15.28
N GLN A 49 2.02 -0.76 14.14
CA GLN A 49 0.68 -0.95 13.62
C GLN A 49 0.42 -2.43 13.35
N LYS A 50 1.28 -3.11 12.57
CA LYS A 50 1.13 -4.54 12.25
C LYS A 50 1.17 -5.42 13.50
N ARG A 51 2.04 -5.13 14.46
CA ARG A 51 2.05 -5.83 15.73
C ARG A 51 0.70 -5.72 16.47
N LYS A 52 0.14 -4.52 16.54
CA LYS A 52 -1.17 -4.29 17.17
C LYS A 52 -2.32 -4.96 16.42
N GLU A 53 -2.29 -4.99 15.08
CA GLU A 53 -3.28 -5.70 14.26
C GLU A 53 -3.30 -7.20 14.57
N LEU A 54 -2.15 -7.78 14.90
CA LEU A 54 -2.01 -9.16 15.35
C LEU A 54 -2.29 -9.36 16.85
N GLY A 55 -2.60 -8.30 17.60
CA GLY A 55 -2.84 -8.37 19.05
C GLY A 55 -1.59 -8.67 19.89
N LEU A 56 -0.39 -8.50 19.34
CA LEU A 56 0.86 -8.84 20.03
C LEU A 56 1.34 -7.68 20.93
N SER A 57 1.88 -8.03 22.11
CA SER A 57 2.67 -7.12 22.95
C SER A 57 4.08 -6.93 22.36
N GLN A 58 4.84 -5.94 22.85
CA GLN A 58 6.25 -5.78 22.46
C GLN A 58 7.09 -6.95 22.95
N GLU A 59 6.77 -7.51 24.11
CA GLU A 59 7.41 -8.66 24.73
C GLU A 59 7.18 -9.91 23.86
N GLU A 60 5.96 -10.18 23.44
CA GLU A 60 5.63 -11.33 22.58
C GLU A 60 6.29 -11.26 21.21
N LEU A 61 6.37 -10.07 20.61
CA LEU A 61 7.11 -9.89 19.36
C LEU A 61 8.62 -10.12 19.58
N ALA A 62 9.16 -9.60 20.68
CA ALA A 62 10.58 -9.78 21.04
C ALA A 62 10.92 -11.27 21.26
N GLU A 63 10.04 -11.99 21.93
CA GLU A 63 10.19 -13.44 22.15
C GLU A 63 10.25 -14.22 20.82
N ARG A 64 9.34 -13.92 19.89
CA ARG A 64 9.31 -14.55 18.56
C ARG A 64 10.56 -14.25 17.72
N MET A 65 11.18 -13.11 17.94
CA MET A 65 12.41 -12.69 17.27
C MET A 65 13.68 -13.06 18.05
N ASN A 66 13.55 -13.64 19.22
CA ASN A 66 14.66 -13.93 20.13
C ASN A 66 15.53 -12.70 20.44
N VAL A 67 14.88 -11.56 20.69
CA VAL A 67 15.48 -10.27 21.04
C VAL A 67 14.85 -9.69 22.31
N THR A 68 15.31 -8.54 22.75
CA THR A 68 14.72 -7.85 23.92
C THR A 68 13.55 -6.96 23.53
N ALA A 69 12.55 -6.82 24.42
CA ALA A 69 11.44 -5.90 24.23
C ALA A 69 11.92 -4.44 24.07
N ALA A 70 13.02 -4.07 24.73
CA ALA A 70 13.65 -2.76 24.56
C ALA A 70 14.13 -2.51 23.12
N LEU A 71 14.65 -3.53 22.43
CA LEU A 71 15.04 -3.43 21.04
C LEU A 71 13.83 -3.23 20.13
N ILE A 72 12.73 -3.98 20.35
CA ILE A 72 11.47 -3.78 19.63
C ILE A 72 10.95 -2.36 19.84
N SER A 73 10.94 -1.86 21.08
CA SER A 73 10.55 -0.50 21.39
C SER A 73 11.41 0.54 20.66
N ASN A 74 12.72 0.33 20.56
CA ASN A 74 13.61 1.20 19.81
C ASN A 74 13.34 1.18 18.30
N HIS A 75 13.05 0.02 17.72
CA HIS A 75 12.63 -0.10 16.32
C HIS A 75 11.31 0.61 16.05
N GLU A 76 10.31 0.45 16.93
CA GLU A 76 8.99 1.09 16.78
C GLU A 76 9.03 2.62 16.93
N ASN A 77 10.05 3.14 17.62
CA ASN A 77 10.25 4.58 17.80
C ASN A 77 11.33 5.16 16.86
N ASP A 78 11.77 4.40 15.86
CA ASP A 78 12.78 4.81 14.89
C ASP A 78 14.11 5.31 15.52
N LYS A 79 14.46 4.78 16.69
CA LYS A 79 15.68 5.17 17.43
C LYS A 79 16.92 4.45 16.94
N VAL A 80 16.76 3.35 16.21
CA VAL A 80 17.84 2.49 15.73
C VAL A 80 17.54 2.04 14.31
N ASP A 81 18.57 2.04 13.47
CA ASP A 81 18.46 1.52 12.12
C ASP A 81 18.22 0.01 12.12
N ILE A 82 17.27 -0.44 11.30
CA ILE A 82 16.91 -1.83 11.20
C ILE A 82 17.65 -2.47 10.02
N LYS A 83 18.49 -3.46 10.31
CA LYS A 83 19.18 -4.22 9.27
C LYS A 83 18.18 -4.97 8.38
N THR A 84 18.49 -5.12 7.10
CA THR A 84 17.63 -5.82 6.13
C THR A 84 17.28 -7.24 6.55
N SER A 85 18.18 -7.96 7.21
CA SER A 85 17.91 -9.30 7.76
C SER A 85 16.81 -9.27 8.82
N VAL A 86 16.90 -8.33 9.77
CA VAL A 86 15.90 -8.12 10.83
C VAL A 86 14.57 -7.68 10.23
N MET A 87 14.60 -6.84 9.21
CA MET A 87 13.39 -6.40 8.50
C MET A 87 12.64 -7.56 7.84
N ARG A 88 13.35 -8.53 7.24
CA ARG A 88 12.74 -9.73 6.66
C ARG A 88 12.12 -10.62 7.72
N GLU A 89 12.78 -10.78 8.85
CA GLU A 89 12.26 -11.56 9.99
C GLU A 89 11.01 -10.91 10.58
N LEU A 90 11.03 -9.59 10.80
CA LEU A 90 9.87 -8.80 11.21
C LEU A 90 8.70 -8.97 10.22
N ALA A 91 8.95 -8.82 8.94
CA ALA A 91 7.94 -8.97 7.90
C ALA A 91 7.31 -10.38 7.93
N GLY A 92 8.10 -11.42 8.09
CA GLY A 92 7.62 -12.80 8.20
C GLY A 92 6.75 -13.03 9.44
N ILE A 93 7.17 -12.55 10.60
CA ILE A 93 6.41 -12.70 11.86
C ILE A 93 5.13 -11.87 11.84
N LEU A 94 5.18 -10.67 11.27
CA LEU A 94 4.05 -9.76 11.19
C LEU A 94 3.09 -10.06 10.01
N GLY A 95 3.39 -11.07 9.18
CA GLY A 95 2.56 -11.46 8.05
C GLY A 95 2.44 -10.36 6.99
N THR A 96 3.49 -9.58 6.77
CA THR A 96 3.52 -8.45 5.85
C THR A 96 4.72 -8.52 4.92
N SER A 97 4.84 -7.60 3.98
CA SER A 97 6.00 -7.50 3.09
C SER A 97 7.06 -6.52 3.63
N VAL A 98 8.33 -6.77 3.28
CA VAL A 98 9.41 -5.82 3.56
C VAL A 98 9.13 -4.46 2.89
N ALA A 99 8.58 -4.47 1.67
CA ALA A 99 8.21 -3.27 0.94
C ALA A 99 7.13 -2.45 1.69
N TYR A 100 6.13 -3.12 2.29
CA TYR A 100 5.17 -2.43 3.15
C TYR A 100 5.83 -1.79 4.36
N LEU A 101 6.70 -2.52 5.07
CA LEU A 101 7.37 -1.99 6.26
C LEU A 101 8.30 -0.82 5.92
N MET A 102 9.04 -0.88 4.82
CA MET A 102 9.99 0.17 4.41
C MET A 102 9.31 1.40 3.81
N ASP A 103 8.43 1.20 2.85
CA ASP A 103 7.92 2.27 2.00
C ASP A 103 6.40 2.49 2.16
N GLY A 104 5.72 1.63 2.91
CA GLY A 104 4.26 1.63 2.99
C GLY A 104 3.60 1.16 1.69
N ALA A 105 4.32 0.39 0.87
CA ALA A 105 3.78 -0.16 -0.36
C ALA A 105 2.52 -1.00 -0.07
N PRO A 106 1.45 -0.87 -0.86
CA PRO A 106 0.24 -1.63 -0.63
C PRO A 106 0.53 -3.14 -0.64
N GLU A 107 -0.06 -3.85 0.29
CA GLU A 107 -0.01 -5.31 0.29
C GLU A 107 -0.90 -5.80 -0.86
N ILE A 108 -0.26 -6.38 -1.86
CA ILE A 108 -0.95 -6.99 -2.99
C ILE A 108 -1.26 -8.43 -2.60
N ASP A 109 -2.53 -8.74 -2.40
CA ASP A 109 -2.95 -10.10 -2.10
C ASP A 109 -2.68 -11.07 -3.26
N SER A 110 -2.79 -12.37 -2.98
CA SER A 110 -2.52 -13.42 -3.95
C SER A 110 -3.45 -13.35 -5.16
N ASP A 111 -4.68 -12.90 -4.99
CA ASP A 111 -5.67 -12.83 -6.06
C ASP A 111 -5.36 -11.69 -7.02
N ILE A 112 -4.95 -10.53 -6.50
CA ILE A 112 -4.48 -9.41 -7.31
C ILE A 112 -3.20 -9.80 -8.06
N MET A 113 -2.25 -10.50 -7.43
CA MET A 113 -1.05 -10.99 -8.09
C MET A 113 -1.36 -12.01 -9.18
N ASN A 114 -2.34 -12.88 -8.98
CA ASN A 114 -2.80 -13.82 -10.00
C ASN A 114 -3.47 -13.10 -11.17
N LEU A 115 -4.30 -12.10 -10.91
CA LEU A 115 -4.90 -11.25 -11.95
C LEU A 115 -3.84 -10.55 -12.79
N ILE A 116 -2.84 -9.96 -12.14
CA ILE A 116 -1.70 -9.31 -12.84
C ILE A 116 -0.96 -10.33 -13.69
N ARG A 117 -0.69 -11.52 -13.18
CA ARG A 117 -0.01 -12.60 -13.92
C ARG A 117 -0.80 -13.03 -15.15
N ILE A 118 -2.10 -13.26 -15.00
CA ILE A 118 -2.99 -13.62 -16.11
C ILE A 118 -2.99 -12.49 -17.14
N TYR A 119 -3.14 -11.23 -16.72
CA TYR A 119 -3.15 -10.08 -17.62
C TYR A 119 -1.84 -9.95 -18.42
N ILE A 120 -0.68 -10.16 -17.79
CA ILE A 120 0.62 -10.12 -18.47
C ILE A 120 0.74 -11.27 -19.48
N THR A 121 0.22 -12.46 -19.17
CA THR A 121 0.25 -13.64 -20.02
C THR A 121 -0.64 -13.50 -21.26
N LEU A 122 -1.65 -12.61 -21.24
CA LEU A 122 -2.46 -12.26 -22.39
C LEU A 122 -1.60 -11.55 -23.46
N GLY A 123 -1.00 -12.35 -24.36
CA GLY A 123 0.01 -11.86 -25.31
C GLY A 123 -0.49 -10.86 -26.35
N LYS A 124 -1.80 -10.80 -26.62
CA LYS A 124 -2.38 -9.94 -27.66
C LYS A 124 -3.01 -8.67 -27.07
N PRO A 125 -2.67 -7.47 -27.58
CA PRO A 125 -3.20 -6.20 -27.05
C PRO A 125 -4.73 -6.11 -27.11
N ASN A 126 -5.37 -6.71 -28.10
CA ASN A 126 -6.82 -6.72 -28.24
C ASN A 126 -7.48 -7.55 -27.12
N VAL A 127 -6.87 -8.66 -26.70
CA VAL A 127 -7.39 -9.50 -25.62
C VAL A 127 -7.26 -8.79 -24.27
N ARG A 128 -6.18 -8.05 -24.05
CA ARG A 128 -6.01 -7.20 -22.86
C ARG A 128 -7.07 -6.11 -22.77
N LYS A 129 -7.40 -5.47 -23.91
CA LYS A 129 -8.45 -4.45 -23.98
C LYS A 129 -9.82 -5.02 -23.62
N VAL A 130 -10.15 -6.18 -24.15
CA VAL A 130 -11.42 -6.88 -23.83
C VAL A 130 -11.48 -7.26 -22.35
N ALA A 131 -10.41 -7.80 -21.79
CA ALA A 131 -10.34 -8.15 -20.36
C ALA A 131 -10.57 -6.93 -19.45
N LEU A 132 -9.96 -5.78 -19.77
CA LEU A 132 -10.17 -4.54 -19.03
C LEU A 132 -11.62 -4.04 -19.15
N GLU A 133 -12.22 -4.14 -20.32
CA GLU A 133 -13.60 -3.72 -20.53
C GLU A 133 -14.58 -4.60 -19.76
N GLN A 134 -14.35 -5.91 -19.71
CA GLN A 134 -15.16 -6.83 -18.90
C GLN A 134 -15.07 -6.50 -17.39
N MET A 135 -13.86 -6.18 -16.90
CA MET A 135 -13.68 -5.78 -15.50
C MET A 135 -14.41 -4.47 -15.18
N ARG A 136 -14.46 -3.50 -16.12
CA ARG A 136 -15.21 -2.26 -15.97
C ARG A 136 -16.70 -2.51 -15.84
N ILE A 137 -17.26 -3.35 -16.72
CA ILE A 137 -18.68 -3.70 -16.71
C ILE A 137 -19.06 -4.36 -15.38
N LEU A 138 -18.23 -5.28 -14.87
CA LEU A 138 -18.47 -5.96 -13.59
C LEU A 138 -18.44 -5.00 -12.40
N ASN A 139 -17.63 -3.95 -12.45
CA ASN A 139 -17.57 -2.93 -11.39
C ASN A 139 -18.61 -1.83 -11.53
N GLY A 140 -19.46 -1.85 -12.56
CA GLY A 140 -20.49 -0.83 -12.77
C GLY A 140 -19.92 0.56 -13.08
N ILE A 141 -18.70 0.66 -13.61
CA ILE A 141 -18.02 1.91 -13.95
C ILE A 141 -18.05 2.15 -15.45
#